data_a2838ed072a366cd48ce86b2a7944b5f
#
_entry.id   a2838ed072a366cd48ce86b2a7944b5f
#
_cell.length_a   1.000
_cell.length_b   1.000
_cell.length_c   1.000
_cell.angle_alpha   90.00
_cell.angle_beta   90.00
_cell.angle_gamma   90.00
#
_symmetry.space_group_name_H-M   'P 1'
#
loop_
_entity.id
_entity.type
_entity.pdbx_description
1 polymer ?
#
loop_
_entity_poly.entity_id
_entity_poly.type
_entity_poly.pdbx_seq_one_letter_code
_entity_poly.pdbx_strand_id
1 'polypeptide(L)'
;GLATYGGRINSIARDATASVQRNAILDIACNTGWLDPRDEAKNLAWVRAFYRDLFAESGGVPTPGDAYDGAFINHPDADLADPTLNTSGVPWHTFYYNENYPRLQRVKARWDPRNVFRHALSIHAD
;
A
#
# COMPACT_ATOMS: atom_id res chain seq x y z
N GLY A 1 -6.28 9.01 10.86
CA GLY A 1 -7.62 8.45 11.10
C GLY A 1 -7.55 6.96 11.41
N LEU A 2 -8.53 6.48 12.18
CA LEU A 2 -8.71 5.06 12.48
C LEU A 2 -10.13 4.67 12.11
N ALA A 3 -10.29 3.56 11.41
CA ALA A 3 -11.58 2.95 11.10
C ALA A 3 -11.55 1.46 11.43
N THR A 4 -12.71 0.90 11.74
CA THR A 4 -12.86 -0.55 11.90
C THR A 4 -12.81 -1.21 10.52
N TYR A 5 -12.14 -2.34 10.44
CA TYR A 5 -12.04 -3.17 9.25
C TYR A 5 -12.34 -4.64 9.63
N GLY A 6 -12.71 -5.47 8.68
CA GLY A 6 -12.91 -6.89 8.97
C GLY A 6 -14.37 -7.34 8.94
N GLY A 7 -14.72 -8.27 9.82
CA GLY A 7 -16.03 -8.92 9.81
C GLY A 7 -16.18 -9.89 8.62
N ARG A 8 -17.21 -9.71 7.79
CA ARG A 8 -17.45 -10.58 6.63
C ARG A 8 -16.32 -10.58 5.60
N ILE A 9 -15.57 -9.47 5.49
CA ILE A 9 -14.41 -9.38 4.59
C ILE A 9 -13.36 -10.45 4.96
N ASN A 10 -13.14 -10.68 6.25
CA ASN A 10 -12.16 -11.64 6.76
C ASN A 10 -12.56 -13.11 6.50
N SER A 11 -13.81 -13.39 6.13
CA SER A 11 -14.24 -14.73 5.74
C SER A 11 -13.97 -15.08 4.27
N ILE A 12 -13.45 -14.13 3.50
CA ILE A 12 -13.11 -14.31 2.08
C ILE A 12 -11.64 -14.73 1.97
N ALA A 13 -11.35 -15.74 1.15
CA ALA A 13 -9.97 -16.17 0.92
C ALA A 13 -9.12 -15.02 0.32
N ARG A 14 -7.85 -14.94 0.71
CA ARG A 14 -6.92 -13.87 0.29
C ARG A 14 -6.73 -13.79 -1.22
N ASP A 15 -6.85 -14.92 -1.91
CA ASP A 15 -6.68 -15.06 -3.35
C ASP A 15 -7.99 -14.98 -4.16
N ALA A 16 -9.14 -14.83 -3.49
CA ALA A 16 -10.44 -14.78 -4.15
C ALA A 16 -10.64 -13.50 -4.98
N THR A 17 -9.97 -12.40 -4.59
CA THR A 17 -10.04 -11.09 -5.27
C THR A 17 -8.65 -10.46 -5.37
N ALA A 18 -8.52 -9.31 -6.02
CA ALA A 18 -7.26 -8.57 -6.05
C ALA A 18 -6.83 -8.04 -4.67
N SER A 19 -7.78 -7.73 -3.79
CA SER A 19 -7.52 -7.26 -2.42
C SER A 19 -7.16 -8.44 -1.52
N VAL A 20 -5.97 -8.39 -0.90
CA VAL A 20 -5.42 -9.45 -0.04
C VAL A 20 -5.64 -9.22 1.45
N GLN A 21 -6.07 -8.02 1.86
CA GLN A 21 -6.26 -7.64 3.26
C GLN A 21 -7.47 -8.38 3.85
N ARG A 22 -7.22 -9.51 4.51
CA ARG A 22 -8.26 -10.40 5.07
C ARG A 22 -8.11 -10.69 6.55
N ASN A 23 -6.99 -10.24 7.16
CA ASN A 23 -6.73 -10.43 8.59
C ASN A 23 -6.80 -9.13 9.38
N ALA A 24 -6.85 -7.98 8.71
CA ALA A 24 -6.93 -6.69 9.35
C ALA A 24 -8.23 -6.52 10.15
N ILE A 25 -8.13 -5.85 11.29
CA ILE A 25 -9.26 -5.45 12.15
C ILE A 25 -9.42 -3.93 12.22
N LEU A 26 -8.37 -3.20 11.85
CA LEU A 26 -8.33 -1.75 11.79
C LEU A 26 -7.74 -1.30 10.45
N ASP A 27 -8.26 -0.19 9.95
CA ASP A 27 -7.68 0.61 8.88
C ASP A 27 -7.12 1.90 9.46
N ILE A 28 -5.86 2.21 9.14
CA ILE A 28 -5.13 3.38 9.64
C ILE A 28 -4.80 4.28 8.46
N ALA A 29 -5.36 5.49 8.43
CA ALA A 29 -5.05 6.50 7.44
C ALA A 29 -4.13 7.58 8.05
N CYS A 30 -2.94 7.76 7.47
CA CYS A 30 -2.00 8.81 7.82
C CYS A 30 -2.08 9.90 6.75
N ASN A 31 -2.76 11.01 7.05
CA ASN A 31 -3.02 12.08 6.11
C ASN A 31 -2.47 13.40 6.61
N THR A 32 -2.04 14.24 5.68
CA THR A 32 -1.75 15.65 5.92
C THR A 32 -2.31 16.48 4.77
N GLY A 33 -2.36 17.80 4.96
CA GLY A 33 -2.81 18.73 3.94
C GLY A 33 -2.31 20.14 4.23
N TRP A 34 -2.36 20.99 3.22
CA TRP A 34 -1.96 22.39 3.32
C TRP A 34 -2.83 23.25 2.41
N LEU A 35 -2.99 24.50 2.77
CA LEU A 35 -3.65 25.52 1.95
C LEU A 35 -2.63 26.39 1.22
N ASP A 36 -1.50 26.66 1.86
CA ASP A 36 -0.41 27.42 1.28
C ASP A 36 0.65 26.44 0.70
N PRO A 37 0.99 26.54 -0.61
CA PRO A 37 2.02 25.69 -1.22
C PRO A 37 3.38 25.75 -0.50
N ARG A 38 3.68 26.82 0.22
CA ARG A 38 4.93 26.96 1.01
C ARG A 38 4.99 25.99 2.19
N ASP A 39 3.85 25.46 2.65
CA ASP A 39 3.78 24.50 3.75
C ASP A 39 3.91 23.03 3.28
N GLU A 40 3.95 22.77 1.97
CA GLU A 40 4.02 21.42 1.41
C GLU A 40 5.18 20.61 1.99
N ALA A 41 6.40 21.09 1.85
CA ALA A 41 7.61 20.37 2.30
C ALA A 41 7.56 20.04 3.80
N LYS A 42 7.09 20.96 4.63
CA LYS A 42 6.93 20.78 6.08
C LYS A 42 5.90 19.70 6.40
N ASN A 43 4.76 19.73 5.74
CA ASN A 43 3.66 18.79 6.01
C ASN A 43 4.00 17.38 5.49
N LEU A 44 4.65 17.27 4.32
CA LEU A 44 5.15 15.99 3.83
C LEU A 44 6.22 15.41 4.77
N ALA A 45 7.17 16.21 5.23
CA ALA A 45 8.19 15.76 6.18
C ALA A 45 7.55 15.25 7.48
N TRP A 46 6.52 15.94 7.97
CA TRP A 46 5.82 15.55 9.19
C TRP A 46 5.08 14.22 9.02
N VAL A 47 4.28 14.05 7.96
CA VAL A 47 3.51 12.80 7.76
C VAL A 47 4.42 11.61 7.51
N ARG A 48 5.53 11.80 6.79
CA ARG A 48 6.54 10.75 6.56
C ARG A 48 7.25 10.35 7.85
N ALA A 49 7.60 11.31 8.71
CA ALA A 49 8.19 11.01 10.01
C ALA A 49 7.20 10.24 10.89
N PHE A 50 5.95 10.69 10.98
CA PHE A 50 4.90 10.03 11.74
C PHE A 50 4.66 8.59 11.24
N TYR A 51 4.59 8.40 9.93
CA TYR A 51 4.38 7.08 9.31
C TYR A 51 5.54 6.13 9.64
N ARG A 52 6.78 6.59 9.46
CA ARG A 52 7.97 5.82 9.79
C ARG A 52 8.04 5.43 11.26
N ASP A 53 7.67 6.34 12.16
CA ASP A 53 7.68 6.07 13.60
C ASP A 53 6.58 5.07 13.97
N LEU A 54 5.40 5.17 13.36
CA LEU A 54 4.30 4.23 13.55
C LEU A 54 4.67 2.80 13.14
N PHE A 55 5.44 2.64 12.07
CA PHE A 55 5.87 1.35 11.52
C PHE A 55 7.36 1.05 11.76
N ALA A 56 7.96 1.64 12.80
CA ALA A 56 9.40 1.52 13.06
C ALA A 56 9.88 0.06 13.18
N GLU A 57 9.07 -0.81 13.80
CA GLU A 57 9.40 -2.23 14.00
C GLU A 57 9.31 -3.09 12.72
N SER A 58 8.73 -2.55 11.65
CA SER A 58 8.53 -3.26 10.38
C SER A 58 9.24 -2.59 9.19
N GLY A 59 10.28 -1.79 9.46
CA GLY A 59 11.08 -1.12 8.43
C GLY A 59 10.49 0.19 7.94
N GLY A 60 9.72 0.87 8.79
CA GLY A 60 9.11 2.18 8.53
C GLY A 60 7.85 2.13 7.66
N VAL A 61 7.35 0.94 7.34
CA VAL A 61 6.19 0.69 6.47
C VAL A 61 5.37 -0.50 6.99
N PRO A 62 4.06 -0.64 6.66
CA PRO A 62 3.20 -1.71 7.15
C PRO A 62 3.49 -3.05 6.45
N THR A 63 4.68 -3.60 6.69
CA THR A 63 5.12 -4.87 6.10
C THR A 63 4.15 -6.00 6.45
N PRO A 64 3.58 -6.72 5.46
CA PRO A 64 2.66 -7.82 5.73
C PRO A 64 3.27 -8.88 6.64
N GLY A 65 2.53 -9.27 7.68
CA GLY A 65 2.95 -10.22 8.72
C GLY A 65 1.88 -10.36 9.78
N ASP A 66 2.29 -10.71 11.00
CA ASP A 66 1.36 -10.95 12.11
C ASP A 66 0.65 -9.68 12.59
N ALA A 67 1.34 -8.53 12.55
CA ALA A 67 0.83 -7.26 13.04
C ALA A 67 0.13 -6.42 11.95
N TYR A 68 0.56 -6.55 10.71
CA TYR A 68 0.08 -5.72 9.60
C TYR A 68 -0.35 -6.59 8.41
N ASP A 69 -1.41 -6.17 7.73
CA ASP A 69 -1.94 -6.86 6.53
C ASP A 69 -1.62 -6.09 5.23
N GLY A 70 -0.61 -5.23 5.27
CA GLY A 70 -0.17 -4.42 4.14
C GLY A 70 -0.87 -3.08 4.02
N ALA A 71 -1.10 -2.62 2.79
CA ALA A 71 -1.67 -1.32 2.46
C ALA A 71 -2.86 -1.46 1.48
N PHE A 72 -3.74 -0.46 1.46
CA PHE A 72 -4.94 -0.47 0.63
C PHE A 72 -4.73 0.33 -0.66
N ILE A 73 -4.85 -0.33 -1.82
CA ILE A 73 -4.49 0.27 -3.12
C ILE A 73 -5.37 1.47 -3.54
N ASN A 74 -6.56 1.63 -2.98
CA ASN A 74 -7.38 2.82 -3.25
C ASN A 74 -6.81 4.10 -2.60
N HIS A 75 -5.83 3.95 -1.71
CA HIS A 75 -5.02 5.03 -1.14
C HIS A 75 -3.55 4.76 -1.47
N PRO A 76 -3.16 4.89 -2.76
CA PRO A 76 -1.81 4.53 -3.20
C PRO A 76 -0.79 5.50 -2.61
N ASP A 77 0.27 4.94 -2.04
CA ASP A 77 1.40 5.67 -1.48
C ASP A 77 2.65 5.36 -2.32
N ALA A 78 3.09 6.34 -3.11
CA ALA A 78 4.27 6.20 -3.96
C ALA A 78 5.57 6.02 -3.16
N ASP A 79 5.60 6.45 -1.92
CA ASP A 79 6.75 6.30 -1.03
C ASP A 79 7.08 4.82 -0.75
N LEU A 80 6.11 3.92 -0.87
CA LEU A 80 6.36 2.47 -0.75
C LEU A 80 7.25 1.90 -1.88
N ALA A 81 7.34 2.59 -3.01
CA ALA A 81 8.24 2.24 -4.11
C ALA A 81 9.61 2.92 -4.02
N ASP A 82 9.81 3.85 -3.10
CA ASP A 82 11.06 4.55 -2.88
C ASP A 82 11.93 3.79 -1.85
N PRO A 83 13.08 3.23 -2.25
CA PRO A 83 13.94 2.46 -1.34
C PRO A 83 14.58 3.31 -0.23
N THR A 84 14.53 4.64 -0.32
CA THR A 84 14.99 5.53 0.75
C THR A 84 13.95 5.71 1.86
N LEU A 85 12.69 5.44 1.56
CA LEU A 85 11.56 5.56 2.48
C LEU A 85 11.06 4.18 2.92
N ASN A 86 10.94 3.23 2.00
CA ASN A 86 10.67 1.83 2.29
C ASN A 86 11.99 1.08 2.54
N THR A 87 12.41 0.98 3.79
CA THR A 87 13.65 0.28 4.18
C THR A 87 13.43 -1.17 4.61
N SER A 88 12.21 -1.70 4.46
CA SER A 88 11.87 -3.09 4.83
C SER A 88 12.50 -4.14 3.92
N GLY A 89 12.95 -3.76 2.72
CA GLY A 89 13.39 -4.69 1.68
C GLY A 89 12.24 -5.41 0.95
N VAL A 90 10.99 -5.17 1.34
CA VAL A 90 9.81 -5.76 0.72
C VAL A 90 9.37 -4.92 -0.49
N PRO A 91 9.16 -5.52 -1.67
CA PRO A 91 8.71 -4.79 -2.85
C PRO A 91 7.33 -4.15 -2.65
N TRP A 92 7.12 -2.95 -3.20
CA TRP A 92 5.88 -2.17 -3.02
C TRP A 92 4.60 -2.96 -3.36
N HIS A 93 4.64 -3.78 -4.39
CA HIS A 93 3.46 -4.56 -4.81
C HIS A 93 3.03 -5.62 -3.79
N THR A 94 3.95 -6.07 -2.93
CA THR A 94 3.64 -7.03 -1.86
C THR A 94 2.71 -6.40 -0.81
N PHE A 95 2.87 -5.12 -0.51
CA PHE A 95 1.98 -4.42 0.42
C PHE A 95 0.54 -4.39 -0.04
N TYR A 96 0.30 -4.31 -1.36
CA TYR A 96 -1.04 -4.16 -1.94
C TYR A 96 -1.64 -5.48 -2.40
N TYR A 97 -0.83 -6.39 -2.95
CA TYR A 97 -1.32 -7.55 -3.70
C TYR A 97 -0.76 -8.88 -3.23
N ASN A 98 0.33 -8.88 -2.47
CA ASN A 98 1.01 -10.05 -1.94
C ASN A 98 1.10 -11.20 -2.99
N GLU A 99 0.62 -12.40 -2.66
CA GLU A 99 0.63 -13.57 -3.53
C GLU A 99 -0.22 -13.44 -4.80
N ASN A 100 -1.11 -12.45 -4.87
CA ASN A 100 -1.94 -12.20 -6.05
C ASN A 100 -1.20 -11.48 -7.19
N TYR A 101 -0.05 -10.86 -6.91
CA TYR A 101 0.63 -10.02 -7.88
C TYR A 101 0.95 -10.74 -9.20
N PRO A 102 1.50 -11.98 -9.24
CA PRO A 102 1.77 -12.68 -10.50
C PRO A 102 0.50 -12.96 -11.33
N ARG A 103 -0.63 -13.19 -10.66
CA ARG A 103 -1.93 -13.34 -11.35
C ARG A 103 -2.38 -12.03 -11.97
N LEU A 104 -2.21 -10.91 -11.26
CA LEU A 104 -2.57 -9.58 -11.75
C LEU A 104 -1.66 -9.13 -12.89
N GLN A 105 -0.38 -9.51 -12.92
CA GLN A 105 0.52 -9.28 -14.06
C GLN A 105 0.00 -9.94 -15.33
N ARG A 106 -0.43 -11.21 -15.26
CA ARG A 106 -1.07 -11.89 -16.41
C ARG A 106 -2.38 -11.22 -16.86
N VAL A 107 -3.17 -10.73 -15.92
CA VAL A 107 -4.39 -9.96 -16.24
C VAL A 107 -4.02 -8.66 -16.95
N LYS A 108 -3.03 -7.93 -16.44
CA LYS A 108 -2.51 -6.70 -17.05
C LYS A 108 -2.02 -6.94 -18.47
N ALA A 109 -1.19 -7.96 -18.68
CA ALA A 109 -0.68 -8.32 -20.01
C ALA A 109 -1.79 -8.62 -21.02
N ARG A 110 -2.87 -9.26 -20.57
CA ARG A 110 -4.01 -9.61 -21.42
C ARG A 110 -4.89 -8.41 -21.78
N TRP A 111 -5.21 -7.55 -20.79
CA TRP A 111 -6.22 -6.52 -20.94
C TRP A 111 -5.67 -5.13 -21.27
N ASP A 112 -4.40 -4.89 -20.94
CA ASP A 112 -3.70 -3.65 -21.25
C ASP A 112 -2.28 -3.91 -21.80
N PRO A 113 -2.16 -4.66 -22.91
CA PRO A 113 -0.85 -5.04 -23.46
C PRO A 113 -0.02 -3.85 -23.94
N ARG A 114 -0.66 -2.69 -24.18
CA ARG A 114 0.03 -1.44 -24.56
C ARG A 114 0.37 -0.56 -23.35
N ASN A 115 0.06 -1.01 -22.13
CA ASN A 115 0.29 -0.27 -20.89
C ASN A 115 -0.26 1.18 -20.95
N VAL A 116 -1.50 1.32 -21.44
CA VAL A 116 -2.19 2.61 -21.56
C VAL A 116 -2.54 3.16 -20.18
N PHE A 117 -3.03 2.28 -19.28
CA PHE A 117 -3.38 2.63 -17.91
C PHE A 117 -2.15 2.43 -17.02
N ARG A 118 -1.46 3.53 -16.69
CA ARG A 118 -0.22 3.49 -15.91
C ARG A 118 -0.12 4.66 -14.93
N HIS A 119 0.47 4.39 -13.78
CA HIS A 119 0.92 5.34 -12.76
C HIS A 119 2.11 4.71 -11.98
N ALA A 120 2.66 5.42 -10.99
CA ALA A 120 3.86 4.98 -10.27
C ALA A 120 3.76 3.57 -9.66
N LEU A 121 2.57 3.17 -9.19
CA LEU A 121 2.29 1.86 -8.58
C LEU A 121 1.40 0.98 -9.48
N SER A 122 1.47 1.14 -10.79
CA SER A 122 0.74 0.26 -11.71
C SER A 122 1.31 -1.15 -11.68
N ILE A 123 0.42 -2.14 -11.80
CA ILE A 123 0.83 -3.52 -12.06
C ILE A 123 1.63 -3.56 -13.36
N HIS A 124 2.81 -4.14 -13.33
CA HIS A 124 3.65 -4.33 -14.51
C HIS A 124 3.20 -5.61 -15.23
N ALA A 125 3.05 -5.55 -16.55
CA ALA A 125 2.87 -6.75 -17.35
C ALA A 125 4.14 -7.60 -17.28
N ASP A 126 3.95 -8.90 -17.23
CA ASP A 126 5.03 -9.89 -17.25
C ASP A 126 5.56 -10.05 -18.67
#